data_a1b126d9e51997831e0a88aeed2055b0
#
_entry.id   a1b126d9e51997831e0a88aeed2055b0
#
_cell.length_a   1.000
_cell.length_b   1.000
_cell.length_c   1.000
_cell.angle_alpha   90.00
_cell.angle_beta   90.00
_cell.angle_gamma   90.00
#
_symmetry.space_group_name_H-M   'P 1'
#
loop_
_entity.id
_entity.type
_entity.pdbx_description
1 polymer ?
#
loop_
_entity_poly.entity_id
_entity_poly.type
_entity_poly.pdbx_seq_one_letter_code
_entity_poly.pdbx_strand_id
1 'polypeptide(L)'
;MNIILQASLQTLNKSEVILKQLCNTQLCDATVSPYYSSIGTHLRHILDFYDCILKGAPNNMVDLTARSRNKRVEEDCHEALNYLKKIIDHLKAFQFNETQLIRVVDDLGTGKIEIPYTYGALLSQANSHTIHHYAIINYIFDRLHIKINDSDFGFNPSTPKESLINK
;
A
#
# COMPACT_ATOMS: atom_id res chain seq x y z
N MET A 1 10.16 9.12 16.39
CA MET A 1 9.83 8.27 15.22
C MET A 1 10.26 9.06 13.99
N ASN A 2 10.92 8.39 13.03
CA ASN A 2 11.32 9.00 11.77
C ASN A 2 10.08 9.49 10.99
N ILE A 3 10.16 10.66 10.33
CA ILE A 3 9.01 11.29 9.65
C ILE A 3 8.49 10.48 8.46
N ILE A 4 9.39 9.77 7.74
CA ILE A 4 9.01 8.91 6.60
C ILE A 4 8.19 7.72 7.10
N LEU A 5 8.63 7.10 8.20
CA LEU A 5 7.90 6.01 8.83
C LEU A 5 6.54 6.46 9.37
N GLN A 6 6.49 7.65 9.99
CA GLN A 6 5.23 8.22 10.45
C GLN A 6 4.25 8.45 9.30
N ALA A 7 4.72 9.00 8.18
CA ALA A 7 3.90 9.19 6.98
C ALA A 7 3.37 7.85 6.43
N SER A 8 4.23 6.83 6.35
CA SER A 8 3.83 5.48 5.91
C SER A 8 2.76 4.86 6.82
N LEU A 9 2.92 5.00 8.14
CA LEU A 9 1.94 4.50 9.11
C LEU A 9 0.60 5.24 9.02
N GLN A 10 0.62 6.57 8.86
CA GLN A 10 -0.60 7.37 8.66
C GLN A 10 -1.34 6.95 7.39
N THR A 11 -0.61 6.73 6.30
CA THR A 11 -1.19 6.27 5.03
C THR A 11 -1.79 4.87 5.19
N LEU A 12 -1.06 3.91 5.78
CA LEU A 12 -1.55 2.54 5.98
C LEU A 12 -2.77 2.46 6.91
N ASN A 13 -2.88 3.36 7.89
CA ASN A 13 -4.06 3.41 8.77
C ASN A 13 -5.36 3.69 8.00
N LYS A 14 -5.30 4.35 6.84
CA LYS A 14 -6.48 4.52 5.97
C LYS A 14 -6.99 3.17 5.44
N SER A 15 -6.11 2.19 5.18
CA SER A 15 -6.54 0.82 4.84
C SER A 15 -7.34 0.16 5.96
N GLU A 16 -7.00 0.40 7.23
CA GLU A 16 -7.76 -0.12 8.36
C GLU A 16 -9.19 0.44 8.40
N VAL A 17 -9.33 1.76 8.14
CA VAL A 17 -10.64 2.43 8.11
C VAL A 17 -11.54 1.83 7.04
N ILE A 18 -11.03 1.66 5.82
CA ILE A 18 -11.83 1.11 4.72
C ILE A 18 -12.16 -0.37 4.93
N LEU A 19 -11.20 -1.19 5.39
CA LEU A 19 -11.43 -2.62 5.64
C LEU A 19 -12.49 -2.89 6.71
N LYS A 20 -12.64 -1.98 7.68
CA LYS A 20 -13.69 -2.07 8.71
C LYS A 20 -15.08 -1.71 8.19
N GLN A 21 -15.19 -1.04 7.05
CA GLN A 21 -16.45 -0.61 6.44
C GLN A 21 -16.90 -1.56 5.33
N LEU A 22 -15.99 -2.33 4.74
CA LEU A 22 -16.27 -3.23 3.63
C LEU A 22 -16.77 -4.60 4.11
N CYS A 23 -17.60 -5.24 3.28
CA CYS A 23 -17.83 -6.69 3.36
C CYS A 23 -16.96 -7.43 2.34
N ASN A 24 -16.83 -8.76 2.52
CA ASN A 24 -15.98 -9.60 1.66
C ASN A 24 -16.39 -9.51 0.18
N THR A 25 -17.68 -9.44 -0.14
CA THR A 25 -18.17 -9.32 -1.52
C THR A 25 -17.74 -8.00 -2.18
N GLN A 26 -17.71 -6.90 -1.44
CA GLN A 26 -17.21 -5.62 -1.93
C GLN A 26 -15.68 -5.63 -2.08
N LEU A 27 -14.97 -6.29 -1.15
CA LEU A 27 -13.52 -6.40 -1.18
C LEU A 27 -13.02 -7.13 -2.42
N CYS A 28 -13.67 -8.24 -2.81
CA CYS A 28 -13.24 -9.09 -3.92
C CYS A 28 -13.93 -8.77 -5.26
N ASP A 29 -14.80 -7.75 -5.33
CA ASP A 29 -15.46 -7.35 -6.57
C ASP A 29 -14.45 -6.85 -7.61
N ALA A 30 -14.36 -7.56 -8.74
CA ALA A 30 -13.45 -7.27 -9.85
C ALA A 30 -14.23 -6.91 -11.14
N THR A 31 -15.43 -6.36 -11.02
CA THR A 31 -16.29 -6.04 -12.19
C THR A 31 -15.98 -4.69 -12.80
N VAL A 32 -15.22 -3.83 -12.14
CA VAL A 32 -14.92 -2.46 -12.58
C VAL A 32 -13.87 -2.44 -13.69
N SER A 33 -14.24 -1.94 -14.86
CA SER A 33 -13.31 -1.71 -15.98
C SER A 33 -12.42 -0.50 -15.72
N PRO A 34 -11.28 -0.35 -16.42
CA PRO A 34 -10.75 -1.20 -17.48
C PRO A 34 -9.89 -2.37 -16.95
N TYR A 35 -9.49 -2.36 -15.69
CA TYR A 35 -8.50 -3.31 -15.18
C TYR A 35 -9.10 -4.59 -14.58
N TYR A 36 -10.40 -4.57 -14.25
CA TYR A 36 -11.08 -5.71 -13.62
C TYR A 36 -10.31 -6.25 -12.41
N SER A 37 -9.78 -5.32 -11.60
CA SER A 37 -9.06 -5.58 -10.35
C SER A 37 -9.90 -5.17 -9.15
N SER A 38 -9.84 -5.96 -8.08
CA SER A 38 -10.61 -5.71 -6.88
C SER A 38 -9.88 -4.79 -5.89
N ILE A 39 -10.63 -4.21 -4.94
CA ILE A 39 -10.06 -3.48 -3.80
C ILE A 39 -9.06 -4.37 -3.06
N GLY A 40 -9.41 -5.64 -2.82
CA GLY A 40 -8.57 -6.62 -2.15
C GLY A 40 -7.25 -6.87 -2.87
N THR A 41 -7.27 -6.96 -4.20
CA THR A 41 -6.04 -7.11 -5.01
C THR A 41 -5.10 -5.92 -4.82
N HIS A 42 -5.61 -4.69 -4.81
CA HIS A 42 -4.82 -3.49 -4.59
C HIS A 42 -4.27 -3.42 -3.16
N LEU A 43 -5.10 -3.70 -2.14
CA LEU A 43 -4.66 -3.72 -0.74
C LEU A 43 -3.59 -4.79 -0.50
N ARG A 44 -3.79 -6.02 -0.99
CA ARG A 44 -2.78 -7.08 -0.88
C ARG A 44 -1.46 -6.65 -1.54
N HIS A 45 -1.52 -6.00 -2.71
CA HIS A 45 -0.33 -5.53 -3.41
C HIS A 45 0.44 -4.47 -2.60
N ILE A 46 -0.26 -3.51 -1.99
CA ILE A 46 0.33 -2.53 -1.08
C ILE A 46 1.04 -3.24 0.08
N LEU A 47 0.36 -4.16 0.74
CA LEU A 47 0.90 -4.86 1.91
C LEU A 47 2.09 -5.75 1.55
N ASP A 48 2.05 -6.43 0.42
CA ASP A 48 3.17 -7.24 -0.08
C ASP A 48 4.41 -6.38 -0.34
N PHE A 49 4.26 -5.13 -0.78
CA PHE A 49 5.38 -4.23 -0.99
C PHE A 49 6.12 -3.95 0.33
N TYR A 50 5.39 -3.60 1.39
CA TYR A 50 5.96 -3.40 2.72
C TYR A 50 6.53 -4.70 3.31
N ASP A 51 5.87 -5.83 3.10
CA ASP A 51 6.35 -7.15 3.56
C ASP A 51 7.70 -7.50 2.94
N CYS A 52 7.89 -7.24 1.63
CA CYS A 52 9.18 -7.40 0.97
C CYS A 52 10.28 -6.53 1.61
N ILE A 53 9.98 -5.26 1.93
CA ILE A 53 10.91 -4.37 2.60
C ILE A 53 11.32 -4.94 3.96
N LEU A 54 10.34 -5.29 4.80
CA LEU A 54 10.57 -5.79 6.15
C LEU A 54 11.36 -7.12 6.16
N LYS A 55 11.06 -8.01 5.22
CA LYS A 55 11.78 -9.29 5.07
C LYS A 55 13.21 -9.13 4.57
N GLY A 56 13.44 -8.18 3.67
CA GLY A 56 14.77 -7.94 3.10
C GLY A 56 15.69 -7.10 3.99
N ALA A 57 15.13 -6.32 4.90
CA ALA A 57 15.85 -5.38 5.74
C ALA A 57 17.01 -5.99 6.54
N PRO A 58 16.91 -7.17 7.18
CA PRO A 58 18.02 -7.76 7.93
C PRO A 58 19.26 -8.02 7.08
N ASN A 59 19.12 -8.21 5.78
CA ASN A 59 20.21 -8.53 4.86
C ASN A 59 20.61 -7.33 3.98
N ASN A 60 20.02 -6.15 4.17
CA ASN A 60 20.19 -4.97 3.33
C ASN A 60 19.94 -5.27 1.83
N MET A 61 19.04 -6.21 1.55
CA MET A 61 18.68 -6.64 0.20
C MET A 61 17.18 -6.94 0.14
N VAL A 62 16.45 -6.13 -0.58
CA VAL A 62 14.99 -6.22 -0.72
C VAL A 62 14.63 -6.71 -2.11
N ASP A 63 13.91 -7.82 -2.24
CA ASP A 63 13.36 -8.30 -3.51
C ASP A 63 11.86 -7.95 -3.58
N LEU A 64 11.53 -6.89 -4.33
CA LEU A 64 10.14 -6.44 -4.54
C LEU A 64 9.35 -7.38 -5.45
N THR A 65 10.00 -8.34 -6.10
CA THR A 65 9.35 -9.35 -6.92
C THR A 65 8.93 -10.58 -6.13
N ALA A 66 9.48 -10.79 -4.91
CA ALA A 66 9.23 -11.92 -4.02
C ALA A 66 7.96 -11.75 -3.16
N ARG A 67 6.86 -11.29 -3.79
CA ARG A 67 5.57 -11.03 -3.14
C ARG A 67 4.86 -12.32 -2.75
N SER A 68 4.21 -12.33 -1.57
CA SER A 68 3.45 -13.49 -1.06
C SER A 68 2.24 -13.86 -1.91
N ARG A 69 1.54 -12.86 -2.46
CA ARG A 69 0.35 -13.00 -3.31
C ARG A 69 -0.73 -13.88 -2.68
N ASN A 70 -0.93 -13.75 -1.37
CA ASN A 70 -1.92 -14.54 -0.64
C ASN A 70 -3.35 -14.14 -1.05
N LYS A 71 -4.05 -15.03 -1.74
CA LYS A 71 -5.41 -14.81 -2.24
C LYS A 71 -6.44 -14.56 -1.13
N ARG A 72 -6.29 -15.15 0.05
CA ARG A 72 -7.21 -14.92 1.17
C ARG A 72 -7.23 -13.46 1.61
N VAL A 73 -6.11 -12.74 1.49
CA VAL A 73 -6.02 -11.30 1.77
C VAL A 73 -6.85 -10.47 0.78
N GLU A 74 -7.05 -10.98 -0.44
CA GLU A 74 -7.85 -10.31 -1.47
C GLU A 74 -9.35 -10.54 -1.31
N GLU A 75 -9.76 -11.57 -0.57
CA GLU A 75 -11.13 -12.10 -0.55
C GLU A 75 -11.79 -11.98 0.83
N ASP A 76 -11.02 -11.78 1.89
CA ASP A 76 -11.50 -11.76 3.27
C ASP A 76 -10.99 -10.52 4.02
N CYS A 77 -11.91 -9.66 4.44
CA CYS A 77 -11.59 -8.41 5.16
C CYS A 77 -10.85 -8.66 6.47
N HIS A 78 -11.14 -9.75 7.18
CA HIS A 78 -10.46 -10.09 8.43
C HIS A 78 -9.01 -10.53 8.18
N GLU A 79 -8.76 -11.35 7.16
CA GLU A 79 -7.40 -11.73 6.75
C GLU A 79 -6.59 -10.51 6.28
N ALA A 80 -7.22 -9.60 5.52
CA ALA A 80 -6.60 -8.35 5.10
C ALA A 80 -6.23 -7.46 6.29
N LEU A 81 -7.13 -7.32 7.28
CA LEU A 81 -6.88 -6.58 8.52
C LEU A 81 -5.75 -7.20 9.36
N ASN A 82 -5.71 -8.52 9.47
CA ASN A 82 -4.65 -9.23 10.19
C ASN A 82 -3.28 -9.01 9.52
N TYR A 83 -3.24 -9.06 8.19
CA TYR A 83 -2.00 -8.81 7.45
C TYR A 83 -1.55 -7.34 7.58
N LEU A 84 -2.48 -6.39 7.44
CA LEU A 84 -2.21 -4.97 7.66
C LEU A 84 -1.65 -4.71 9.06
N LYS A 85 -2.29 -5.26 10.10
CA LYS A 85 -1.86 -5.10 11.49
C LYS A 85 -0.44 -5.62 11.70
N LYS A 86 -0.13 -6.82 11.17
CA LYS A 86 1.21 -7.39 11.22
C LYS A 86 2.25 -6.46 10.57
N ILE A 87 1.95 -5.89 9.40
CA ILE A 87 2.84 -4.93 8.72
C ILE A 87 3.04 -3.67 9.57
N ILE A 88 1.96 -3.09 10.11
CA ILE A 88 2.02 -1.90 10.96
C ILE A 88 2.87 -2.15 12.21
N ASP A 89 2.68 -3.28 12.89
CA ASP A 89 3.43 -3.62 14.10
C ASP A 89 4.92 -3.82 13.79
N HIS A 90 5.27 -4.47 12.68
CA HIS A 90 6.65 -4.61 12.23
C HIS A 90 7.27 -3.25 11.85
N LEU A 91 6.53 -2.37 11.14
CA LEU A 91 7.00 -1.03 10.81
C LEU A 91 7.27 -0.19 12.06
N LYS A 92 6.41 -0.26 13.09
CA LYS A 92 6.62 0.44 14.36
C LYS A 92 7.89 -0.02 15.10
N ALA A 93 8.21 -1.31 14.98
CA ALA A 93 9.41 -1.90 15.57
C ALA A 93 10.66 -1.69 14.69
N PHE A 94 10.49 -1.29 13.44
CA PHE A 94 11.57 -1.20 12.47
C PHE A 94 12.52 -0.06 12.79
N GLN A 95 13.79 -0.41 13.05
CA GLN A 95 14.87 0.54 13.25
C GLN A 95 15.71 0.61 11.98
N PHE A 96 15.86 1.79 11.41
CA PHE A 96 16.64 2.00 10.19
C PHE A 96 17.30 3.38 10.19
N ASN A 97 18.40 3.48 9.45
CA ASN A 97 19.00 4.74 9.07
C ASN A 97 18.49 5.11 7.66
N GLU A 98 17.83 6.25 7.51
CA GLU A 98 17.22 6.68 6.25
C GLU A 98 18.23 6.84 5.11
N THR A 99 19.48 7.16 5.43
CA THR A 99 20.57 7.33 4.45
C THR A 99 21.36 6.05 4.16
N GLN A 100 21.07 4.97 4.90
CA GLN A 100 21.74 3.68 4.70
C GLN A 100 21.42 3.12 3.33
N LEU A 101 22.47 2.76 2.58
CA LEU A 101 22.35 2.12 1.27
C LEU A 101 21.87 0.66 1.43
N ILE A 102 20.95 0.29 0.55
CA ILE A 102 20.42 -1.06 0.40
C ILE A 102 20.36 -1.42 -1.07
N ARG A 103 20.30 -2.71 -1.38
CA ARG A 103 20.06 -3.22 -2.73
C ARG A 103 18.60 -3.61 -2.87
N VAL A 104 17.98 -3.17 -3.95
CA VAL A 104 16.59 -3.51 -4.27
C VAL A 104 16.55 -4.25 -5.59
N VAL A 105 15.99 -5.46 -5.58
CA VAL A 105 15.68 -6.21 -6.81
C VAL A 105 14.26 -5.88 -7.21
N ASP A 106 14.09 -5.42 -8.44
CA ASP A 106 12.77 -5.15 -9.03
C ASP A 106 12.76 -5.57 -10.50
N ASP A 107 11.56 -5.64 -11.09
CA ASP A 107 11.36 -5.87 -12.52
C ASP A 107 10.63 -4.65 -13.13
N LEU A 108 11.37 -3.89 -13.94
CA LEU A 108 10.85 -2.71 -14.63
C LEU A 108 10.24 -3.02 -16.02
N GLY A 109 9.97 -4.32 -16.29
CA GLY A 109 9.41 -4.77 -17.55
C GLY A 109 10.44 -5.34 -18.53
N THR A 110 11.72 -5.37 -18.15
CA THR A 110 12.85 -5.92 -18.96
C THR A 110 13.56 -7.08 -18.26
N GLY A 111 12.97 -7.63 -17.21
CA GLY A 111 13.53 -8.63 -16.30
C GLY A 111 14.05 -8.02 -15.00
N LYS A 112 14.44 -8.89 -14.07
CA LYS A 112 14.92 -8.48 -12.76
C LYS A 112 16.24 -7.71 -12.87
N ILE A 113 16.29 -6.57 -12.19
CA ILE A 113 17.51 -5.75 -12.06
C ILE A 113 17.75 -5.43 -10.59
N GLU A 114 18.99 -5.17 -10.22
CA GLU A 114 19.38 -4.71 -8.90
C GLU A 114 19.64 -3.19 -8.94
N ILE A 115 18.99 -2.45 -8.07
CA ILE A 115 19.02 -1.00 -8.03
C ILE A 115 19.51 -0.54 -6.65
N PRO A 116 20.48 0.37 -6.55
CA PRO A 116 20.88 0.95 -5.27
C PRO A 116 19.80 1.95 -4.79
N TYR A 117 19.38 1.78 -3.53
CA TYR A 117 18.45 2.65 -2.84
C TYR A 117 19.03 3.08 -1.49
N THR A 118 18.39 4.07 -0.85
CA THR A 118 18.45 4.24 0.59
C THR A 118 17.14 3.74 1.21
N TYR A 119 17.16 3.40 2.50
CA TYR A 119 15.90 3.05 3.19
C TYR A 119 14.88 4.18 3.12
N GLY A 120 15.32 5.44 3.27
CA GLY A 120 14.43 6.59 3.16
C GLY A 120 13.77 6.67 1.78
N ALA A 121 14.52 6.49 0.70
CA ALA A 121 14.00 6.49 -0.67
C ALA A 121 13.01 5.34 -0.89
N LEU A 122 13.32 4.12 -0.42
CA LEU A 122 12.46 2.95 -0.59
C LEU A 122 11.14 3.08 0.18
N LEU A 123 11.17 3.56 1.42
CA LEU A 123 9.95 3.79 2.21
C LEU A 123 9.11 4.94 1.64
N SER A 124 9.75 5.99 1.12
CA SER A 124 9.03 7.07 0.44
C SER A 124 8.35 6.58 -0.84
N GLN A 125 9.02 5.71 -1.61
CA GLN A 125 8.42 5.05 -2.77
C GLN A 125 7.24 4.17 -2.35
N ALA A 126 7.37 3.36 -1.31
CA ALA A 126 6.29 2.52 -0.80
C ALA A 126 5.06 3.35 -0.40
N ASN A 127 5.28 4.50 0.27
CA ASN A 127 4.20 5.40 0.65
C ASN A 127 3.53 6.02 -0.58
N SER A 128 4.29 6.53 -1.54
CA SER A 128 3.77 7.08 -2.80
C SER A 128 3.00 6.03 -3.61
N HIS A 129 3.53 4.81 -3.68
CA HIS A 129 2.88 3.67 -4.33
C HIS A 129 1.55 3.30 -3.67
N THR A 130 1.49 3.37 -2.34
CA THR A 130 0.25 3.16 -1.58
C THR A 130 -0.81 4.20 -1.96
N ILE A 131 -0.45 5.49 -2.01
CA ILE A 131 -1.35 6.57 -2.40
C ILE A 131 -1.84 6.40 -3.85
N HIS A 132 -0.96 5.96 -4.76
CA HIS A 132 -1.35 5.62 -6.14
C HIS A 132 -2.44 4.54 -6.18
N HIS A 133 -2.27 3.45 -5.43
CA HIS A 133 -3.28 2.40 -5.36
C HIS A 133 -4.57 2.85 -4.67
N TYR A 134 -4.49 3.74 -3.68
CA TYR A 134 -5.69 4.33 -3.07
C TYR A 134 -6.49 5.19 -4.05
N ALA A 135 -5.82 5.91 -4.96
CA ALA A 135 -6.52 6.63 -6.02
C ALA A 135 -7.30 5.67 -6.94
N ILE A 136 -6.71 4.50 -7.28
CA ILE A 136 -7.42 3.47 -8.07
C ILE A 136 -8.59 2.89 -7.27
N ILE A 137 -8.38 2.55 -6.00
CA ILE A 137 -9.44 2.06 -5.11
C ILE A 137 -10.59 3.08 -5.02
N ASN A 138 -10.27 4.37 -4.97
CA ASN A 138 -11.30 5.42 -4.92
C ASN A 138 -12.18 5.45 -6.19
N TYR A 139 -11.60 5.21 -7.37
CA TYR A 139 -12.38 5.00 -8.60
C TYR A 139 -13.26 3.74 -8.53
N ILE A 140 -12.77 2.66 -7.92
CA ILE A 140 -13.56 1.44 -7.71
C ILE A 140 -14.73 1.73 -6.75
N PHE A 141 -14.50 2.45 -5.65
CA PHE A 141 -15.57 2.87 -4.74
C PHE A 141 -16.66 3.66 -5.45
N ASP A 142 -16.27 4.64 -6.27
CA ASP A 142 -17.23 5.44 -7.05
C ASP A 142 -18.10 4.55 -7.97
N ARG A 143 -17.48 3.63 -8.70
CA ARG A 143 -18.18 2.74 -9.64
C ARG A 143 -19.07 1.72 -8.95
N LEU A 144 -18.70 1.26 -7.77
CA LEU A 144 -19.50 0.32 -6.97
C LEU A 144 -20.48 1.03 -6.03
N HIS A 145 -20.55 2.38 -6.07
CA HIS A 145 -21.38 3.21 -5.21
C HIS A 145 -21.11 2.97 -3.70
N ILE A 146 -19.86 2.66 -3.35
CA ILE A 146 -19.42 2.48 -1.97
C ILE A 146 -19.00 3.83 -1.39
N LYS A 147 -19.67 4.25 -0.33
CA LYS A 147 -19.30 5.48 0.41
C LYS A 147 -18.35 5.12 1.55
N ILE A 148 -17.26 5.87 1.66
CA ILE A 148 -16.30 5.76 2.75
C ILE A 148 -16.23 7.06 3.55
N ASN A 149 -15.91 6.95 4.84
CA ASN A 149 -15.83 8.09 5.76
C ASN A 149 -14.41 8.69 5.82
N ASP A 150 -13.80 8.93 4.67
CA ASP A 150 -12.49 9.59 4.53
C ASP A 150 -12.48 10.42 3.25
N SER A 151 -12.72 11.73 3.36
CA SER A 151 -12.77 12.65 2.22
C SER A 151 -11.41 12.83 1.51
N ASP A 152 -10.31 12.53 2.20
CA ASP A 152 -8.95 12.67 1.67
C ASP A 152 -8.40 11.34 1.12
N PHE A 153 -9.21 10.27 1.11
CA PHE A 153 -8.76 8.96 0.63
C PHE A 153 -8.40 9.00 -0.86
N GLY A 154 -7.22 8.52 -1.20
CA GLY A 154 -6.71 8.45 -2.58
C GLY A 154 -6.16 9.77 -3.13
N PHE A 155 -6.26 10.88 -2.39
CA PHE A 155 -5.65 12.13 -2.80
C PHE A 155 -4.18 12.21 -2.37
N ASN A 156 -3.36 12.78 -3.26
CA ASN A 156 -1.98 13.08 -2.91
C ASN A 156 -1.94 14.16 -1.83
N PRO A 157 -1.13 14.05 -0.77
CA PRO A 157 -1.02 15.06 0.29
C PRO A 157 -0.68 16.47 -0.21
N SER A 158 -0.03 16.59 -1.37
CA SER A 158 0.29 17.87 -2.01
C SER A 158 -0.85 18.45 -2.86
N THR A 159 -1.98 17.74 -3.00
CA THR A 159 -3.13 18.24 -3.76
C THR A 159 -3.77 19.41 -3.02
N PRO A 160 -3.96 20.60 -3.66
CA PRO A 160 -4.61 21.73 -3.02
C PRO A 160 -6.04 21.39 -2.60
N LYS A 161 -6.38 21.66 -1.33
CA LYS A 161 -7.72 21.34 -0.79
C LYS A 161 -8.84 22.16 -1.42
N GLU A 162 -8.53 23.35 -1.93
CA GLU A 162 -9.50 24.22 -2.63
C GLU A 162 -10.09 23.54 -3.88
N SER A 163 -9.36 22.63 -4.52
CA SER A 163 -9.86 21.85 -5.67
C SER A 163 -10.90 20.79 -5.28
N LEU A 164 -11.06 20.48 -4.00
CA LEU A 164 -11.99 19.47 -3.47
C LEU A 164 -13.35 20.09 -3.06
N ILE A 165 -13.41 21.41 -2.86
CA ILE A 165 -14.61 22.12 -2.35
C ILE A 165 -15.61 22.44 -3.46
N ASN A 166 -15.19 22.46 -4.73
CA ASN A 166 -15.98 22.90 -5.89
C ASN A 166 -16.48 21.72 -6.78
N LYS A 167 -16.71 20.55 -6.21
CA LYS A 167 -17.28 19.40 -6.94
C LYS A 167 -18.56 18.89 -6.31
#